data_7e0457605aa3b461cc5779d5c8d06203
#
_entry.id   7e0457605aa3b461cc5779d5c8d06203
#
_cell.length_a   1.000
_cell.length_b   1.000
_cell.length_c   1.000
_cell.angle_alpha   90.00
_cell.angle_beta   90.00
_cell.angle_gamma   90.00
#
_symmetry.space_group_name_H-M   'P 1'
#
loop_
_entity.id
_entity.type
_entity.pdbx_description
1 polymer ?
#
loop_
_entity_poly.entity_id
_entity_poly.type
_entity_poly.pdbx_seq_one_letter_code
_entity_poly.pdbx_strand_id
1 'polypeptide(L)'
;MKISILLPYKENFSPNYAGAVSIFVNDITNVSKYKNTTFIFGNTHAKKTLSKNYINLDLEKKLFESTSKKYVESFIKYEKKIQSDLIEVHNRPNYINLIKKDYRNKLFLYFHNDPLSMNGSKKVKERISLLKNVDRLIFNSEWSRARFFVN
;
A
#
# COMPACT_ATOMS: atom_id res chain seq x y z
N MET A 1 -1.08 -2.64 18.69
CA MET A 1 -0.57 -3.00 17.34
C MET A 1 -0.46 -1.72 16.52
N LYS A 2 0.71 -1.43 15.98
CA LYS A 2 0.94 -0.35 15.03
C LYS A 2 0.73 -0.84 13.61
N ILE A 3 0.04 -0.07 12.78
CA ILE A 3 -0.25 -0.41 11.39
C ILE A 3 0.24 0.72 10.49
N SER A 4 0.96 0.38 9.43
CA SER A 4 1.32 1.29 8.35
C SER A 4 0.55 0.91 7.07
N ILE A 5 -0.21 1.84 6.53
CA ILE A 5 -0.96 1.66 5.27
C ILE A 5 -0.27 2.46 4.18
N LEU A 6 0.20 1.77 3.13
CA LEU A 6 0.81 2.41 1.97
C LEU A 6 -0.18 2.50 0.82
N LEU A 7 -0.61 3.72 0.52
CA LEU A 7 -1.48 4.04 -0.62
C LEU A 7 -0.74 3.93 -1.95
N PRO A 8 -1.46 3.76 -3.07
CA PRO A 8 -0.87 3.90 -4.40
C PRO A 8 -0.21 5.27 -4.59
N TYR A 9 0.91 5.32 -5.29
CA TYR A 9 1.52 6.59 -5.69
C TYR A 9 0.50 7.46 -6.44
N LYS A 10 0.40 8.75 -6.11
CA LYS A 10 -0.59 9.72 -6.60
C LYS A 10 -2.06 9.43 -6.24
N GLU A 11 -2.32 8.49 -5.33
CA GLU A 11 -3.67 8.38 -4.74
C GLU A 11 -3.95 9.63 -3.90
N ASN A 12 -5.06 10.30 -4.16
CA ASN A 12 -5.39 11.55 -3.48
C ASN A 12 -6.13 11.28 -2.16
N PHE A 13 -5.49 11.62 -1.05
CA PHE A 13 -6.03 11.44 0.31
C PHE A 13 -6.53 12.78 0.90
N SER A 14 -7.34 13.51 0.13
CA SER A 14 -7.90 14.80 0.56
C SER A 14 -9.43 14.79 0.54
N PRO A 15 -10.10 15.60 1.39
CA PRO A 15 -11.57 15.61 1.48
C PRO A 15 -12.27 15.94 0.15
N ASN A 16 -11.69 16.79 -0.68
CA ASN A 16 -12.36 17.29 -1.89
C ASN A 16 -12.19 16.38 -3.11
N TYR A 17 -11.12 15.59 -3.15
CA TYR A 17 -10.74 14.82 -4.35
C TYR A 17 -10.25 13.42 -4.00
N ALA A 18 -10.78 12.81 -2.94
CA ALA A 18 -10.36 11.49 -2.51
C ALA A 18 -10.58 10.44 -3.61
N GLY A 19 -9.57 9.64 -3.89
CA GLY A 19 -9.72 8.43 -4.69
C GLY A 19 -10.48 7.34 -3.92
N ALA A 20 -10.99 6.35 -4.65
CA ALA A 20 -11.78 5.25 -4.05
C ALA A 20 -11.00 4.47 -2.98
N VAL A 21 -9.70 4.24 -3.20
CA VAL A 21 -8.83 3.58 -2.21
C VAL A 21 -8.67 4.45 -0.96
N SER A 22 -8.54 5.75 -1.14
CA SER A 22 -8.41 6.71 -0.03
C SER A 22 -9.67 6.77 0.84
N ILE A 23 -10.85 6.79 0.23
CA ILE A 23 -12.14 6.73 0.94
C ILE A 23 -12.22 5.43 1.75
N PHE A 24 -11.99 4.30 1.09
CA PHE A 24 -12.01 2.99 1.74
C PHE A 24 -11.06 2.93 2.94
N VAL A 25 -9.79 3.33 2.77
CA VAL A 25 -8.79 3.31 3.83
C VAL A 25 -9.18 4.24 4.99
N ASN A 26 -9.70 5.43 4.68
CA ASN A 26 -10.18 6.34 5.71
C ASN A 26 -11.32 5.73 6.52
N ASP A 27 -12.30 5.14 5.85
CA ASP A 27 -13.49 4.59 6.50
C ASP A 27 -13.15 3.39 7.39
N ILE A 28 -12.37 2.42 6.90
CA ILE A 28 -11.94 1.27 7.72
C ILE A 28 -11.06 1.70 8.90
N THR A 29 -10.21 2.72 8.70
CA THR A 29 -9.34 3.21 9.77
C THR A 29 -10.16 3.88 10.86
N ASN A 30 -11.16 4.68 10.51
CA ASN A 30 -12.00 5.42 11.47
C ASN A 30 -12.79 4.50 12.40
N VAL A 31 -13.23 3.32 11.93
CA VAL A 31 -13.96 2.33 12.73
C VAL A 31 -13.04 1.32 13.42
N SER A 32 -11.76 1.31 13.09
CA SER A 32 -10.79 0.38 13.67
C SER A 32 -10.46 0.73 15.12
N LYS A 33 -10.35 -0.29 15.98
CA LYS A 33 -9.78 -0.13 17.32
C LYS A 33 -8.32 0.34 17.32
N TYR A 34 -7.62 0.22 16.18
CA TYR A 34 -6.23 0.64 16.00
C TYR A 34 -6.09 2.04 15.36
N LYS A 35 -7.18 2.79 15.18
CA LYS A 35 -7.17 4.10 14.49
C LYS A 35 -6.08 5.07 14.97
N ASN A 36 -5.80 5.08 16.28
CA ASN A 36 -4.81 5.99 16.87
C ASN A 36 -3.35 5.52 16.67
N THR A 37 -3.15 4.26 16.26
CA THR A 37 -1.84 3.65 16.00
C THR A 37 -1.70 3.19 14.55
N THR A 38 -2.59 3.64 13.67
CA THR A 38 -2.54 3.44 12.23
C THR A 38 -2.00 4.70 11.56
N PHE A 39 -0.94 4.55 10.77
CA PHE A 39 -0.31 5.60 9.97
C PHE A 39 -0.61 5.36 8.49
N ILE A 40 -1.02 6.38 7.77
CA ILE A 40 -1.40 6.29 6.36
C ILE A 40 -0.38 7.08 5.54
N PHE A 41 0.26 6.41 4.59
CA PHE A 41 1.31 6.96 3.76
C PHE A 41 0.83 7.14 2.33
N GLY A 42 1.10 8.30 1.76
CA GLY A 42 0.74 8.64 0.39
C GLY A 42 1.61 9.76 -0.17
N ASN A 43 1.22 10.27 -1.32
CA ASN A 43 1.87 11.40 -1.97
C ASN A 43 0.81 12.42 -2.41
N THR A 44 0.06 12.92 -1.42
CA THR A 44 -0.99 13.93 -1.62
C THR A 44 -0.50 15.28 -1.11
N HIS A 45 -0.26 16.21 -2.00
CA HIS A 45 0.15 17.58 -1.65
C HIS A 45 -1.05 18.50 -1.37
N ALA A 46 -1.97 18.05 -0.50
CA ALA A 46 -3.15 18.83 -0.11
C ALA A 46 -2.94 19.54 1.24
N LYS A 47 -3.53 20.71 1.39
CA LYS A 47 -3.54 21.46 2.67
C LYS A 47 -4.30 20.73 3.78
N LYS A 48 -5.32 19.95 3.42
CA LYS A 48 -6.12 19.12 4.33
C LYS A 48 -6.14 17.68 3.84
N THR A 49 -5.95 16.75 4.75
CA THR A 49 -6.03 15.31 4.51
C THR A 49 -7.21 14.70 5.25
N LEU A 50 -7.66 13.52 4.83
CA LEU A 50 -8.79 12.80 5.46
C LEU A 50 -8.49 12.36 6.89
N SER A 51 -7.22 12.13 7.23
CA SER A 51 -6.79 11.70 8.56
C SER A 51 -5.61 12.53 9.05
N LYS A 52 -5.59 12.83 10.36
CA LYS A 52 -4.44 13.46 11.03
C LYS A 52 -3.19 12.58 11.07
N ASN A 53 -3.36 11.28 10.92
CA ASN A 53 -2.26 10.31 10.93
C ASN A 53 -1.72 10.05 9.49
N TYR A 54 -2.08 10.90 8.54
CA TYR A 54 -1.52 10.85 7.19
C TYR A 54 -0.10 11.44 7.16
N ILE A 55 0.79 10.73 6.48
CA ILE A 55 2.18 11.12 6.27
C ILE A 55 2.42 11.24 4.78
N ASN A 56 2.79 12.44 4.33
CA ASN A 56 3.16 12.67 2.94
C ASN A 56 4.57 12.15 2.68
N LEU A 57 4.72 11.40 1.59
CA LEU A 57 6.00 10.86 1.13
C LEU A 57 6.58 11.74 0.03
N ASP A 58 7.68 12.41 0.33
CA ASP A 58 8.42 13.18 -0.65
C ASP A 58 9.43 12.28 -1.37
N LEU A 59 9.49 12.40 -2.70
CA LEU A 59 10.39 11.60 -3.53
C LEU A 59 11.70 12.34 -3.74
N GLU A 60 12.80 11.69 -3.40
CA GLU A 60 14.13 12.22 -3.72
C GLU A 60 14.36 12.31 -5.24
N LYS A 61 15.02 13.36 -5.67
CA LYS A 61 15.47 13.52 -7.06
C LYS A 61 16.65 12.61 -7.30
N LYS A 62 16.40 11.35 -7.65
CA LYS A 62 17.43 10.38 -8.06
C LYS A 62 17.30 10.13 -9.57
N LEU A 63 18.39 10.31 -10.30
CA LEU A 63 18.48 9.96 -11.71
C LEU A 63 18.47 8.43 -11.87
N PHE A 64 17.83 7.94 -12.93
CA PHE A 64 17.79 6.52 -13.31
C PHE A 64 17.05 5.55 -12.37
N GLU A 65 16.31 6.03 -11.38
CA GLU A 65 15.47 5.17 -10.54
C GLU A 65 13.98 5.29 -10.86
N SER A 66 13.26 4.16 -10.83
CA SER A 66 11.81 4.16 -11.06
C SER A 66 11.06 4.89 -9.94
N THR A 67 9.95 5.53 -10.29
CA THR A 67 9.08 6.21 -9.32
C THR A 67 8.62 5.28 -8.19
N SER A 68 8.28 4.02 -8.52
CA SER A 68 7.88 3.03 -7.52
C SER A 68 8.99 2.75 -6.51
N LYS A 69 10.26 2.66 -6.98
CA LYS A 69 11.38 2.44 -6.09
C LYS A 69 11.58 3.63 -5.15
N LYS A 70 11.65 4.84 -5.68
CA LYS A 70 11.79 6.08 -4.89
C LYS A 70 10.68 6.22 -3.84
N TYR A 71 9.43 5.92 -4.23
CA TYR A 71 8.26 6.01 -3.36
C TYR A 71 8.36 5.02 -2.20
N VAL A 72 8.68 3.76 -2.48
CA VAL A 72 8.86 2.72 -1.46
C VAL A 72 10.06 3.02 -0.57
N GLU A 73 11.18 3.51 -1.11
CA GLU A 73 12.35 3.91 -0.31
C GLU A 73 12.01 5.05 0.66
N SER A 74 11.23 6.05 0.20
CA SER A 74 10.73 7.11 1.08
C SER A 74 9.86 6.55 2.20
N PHE A 75 8.94 5.63 1.89
CA PHE A 75 8.13 4.93 2.89
C PHE A 75 8.99 4.17 3.91
N ILE A 76 9.97 3.39 3.46
CA ILE A 76 10.84 2.58 4.34
C ILE A 76 11.63 3.46 5.32
N LYS A 77 12.03 4.69 4.93
CA LYS A 77 12.70 5.63 5.85
C LYS A 77 11.84 5.98 7.07
N TYR A 78 10.53 6.18 6.86
CA TYR A 78 9.59 6.40 7.96
C TYR A 78 9.33 5.12 8.74
N GLU A 79 9.15 3.99 8.02
CA GLU A 79 8.83 2.71 8.63
C GLU A 79 9.93 2.20 9.58
N LYS A 80 11.21 2.46 9.26
CA LYS A 80 12.35 2.16 10.15
C LYS A 80 12.26 2.88 11.50
N LYS A 81 11.57 4.02 11.57
CA LYS A 81 11.33 4.77 12.81
C LYS A 81 10.07 4.32 13.54
N ILE A 82 9.01 4.04 12.80
CA ILE A 82 7.70 3.65 13.34
C ILE A 82 7.72 2.22 13.85
N GLN A 83 8.38 1.31 13.13
CA GLN A 83 8.47 -0.12 13.45
C GLN A 83 7.08 -0.74 13.62
N SER A 84 6.28 -0.71 12.55
CA SER A 84 4.92 -1.23 12.55
C SER A 84 4.91 -2.75 12.68
N ASP A 85 3.89 -3.27 13.36
CA ASP A 85 3.63 -4.72 13.46
C ASP A 85 3.09 -5.28 12.13
N LEU A 86 2.43 -4.41 11.35
CA LEU A 86 1.79 -4.75 10.09
C LEU A 86 1.95 -3.61 9.08
N ILE A 87 2.31 -3.95 7.85
CA ILE A 87 2.19 -3.07 6.68
C ILE A 87 1.06 -3.59 5.78
N GLU A 88 0.15 -2.70 5.39
CA GLU A 88 -0.84 -2.93 4.33
C GLU A 88 -0.48 -2.15 3.08
N VAL A 89 -0.36 -2.84 1.96
CA VAL A 89 -0.10 -2.23 0.64
C VAL A 89 -1.37 -2.32 -0.19
N HIS A 90 -1.82 -1.20 -0.72
CA HIS A 90 -3.04 -1.14 -1.52
C HIS A 90 -2.76 -1.00 -3.01
N ASN A 91 -3.31 -1.91 -3.83
CA ASN A 91 -3.30 -1.87 -5.30
C ASN A 91 -1.91 -1.74 -5.96
N ARG A 92 -0.84 -2.14 -5.29
CA ARG A 92 0.52 -2.04 -5.84
C ARG A 92 1.36 -3.28 -5.54
N PRO A 93 1.05 -4.42 -6.20
CA PRO A 93 1.79 -5.67 -5.97
C PRO A 93 3.29 -5.55 -6.24
N ASN A 94 3.72 -4.67 -7.15
CA ASN A 94 5.13 -4.42 -7.42
C ASN A 94 5.90 -3.77 -6.27
N TYR A 95 5.23 -3.22 -5.24
CA TYR A 95 5.91 -2.69 -4.05
C TYR A 95 6.35 -3.79 -3.08
N ILE A 96 5.70 -4.94 -3.09
CA ILE A 96 5.90 -6.03 -2.13
C ILE A 96 7.36 -6.47 -2.05
N ASN A 97 7.96 -6.78 -3.20
CA ASN A 97 9.36 -7.23 -3.25
C ASN A 97 10.35 -6.15 -2.80
N LEU A 98 10.02 -4.87 -2.97
CA LEU A 98 10.85 -3.76 -2.50
C LEU A 98 10.77 -3.63 -0.98
N ILE A 99 9.57 -3.72 -0.41
CA ILE A 99 9.35 -3.64 1.04
C ILE A 99 9.97 -4.84 1.75
N LYS A 100 9.79 -6.06 1.21
CA LYS A 100 10.26 -7.31 1.84
C LYS A 100 11.78 -7.39 2.02
N LYS A 101 12.55 -6.59 1.28
CA LYS A 101 14.01 -6.50 1.45
C LYS A 101 14.40 -5.95 2.83
N ASP A 102 13.65 -4.99 3.33
CA ASP A 102 13.94 -4.23 4.55
C ASP A 102 13.01 -4.57 5.72
N TYR A 103 11.87 -5.21 5.46
CA TYR A 103 10.80 -5.43 6.44
C TYR A 103 10.47 -6.91 6.64
N ARG A 104 10.41 -7.35 7.91
CA ARG A 104 10.23 -8.78 8.29
C ARG A 104 8.91 -9.10 8.97
N ASN A 105 8.19 -8.08 9.48
CA ASN A 105 6.91 -8.28 10.14
C ASN A 105 5.79 -8.57 9.11
N LYS A 106 4.54 -8.56 9.56
CA LYS A 106 3.39 -8.91 8.72
C LYS A 106 3.20 -7.94 7.57
N LEU A 107 3.04 -8.48 6.37
CA LEU A 107 2.85 -7.74 5.14
C LEU A 107 1.59 -8.22 4.41
N PHE A 108 0.60 -7.34 4.27
CA PHE A 108 -0.66 -7.61 3.57
C PHE A 108 -0.72 -6.85 2.26
N LEU A 109 -1.31 -7.46 1.24
CA LEU A 109 -1.58 -6.80 -0.03
C LEU A 109 -3.08 -6.81 -0.31
N TYR A 110 -3.64 -5.63 -0.51
CA TYR A 110 -5.06 -5.43 -0.82
C TYR A 110 -5.26 -5.13 -2.31
N PHE A 111 -6.09 -5.91 -2.97
CA PHE A 111 -6.51 -5.71 -4.35
C PHE A 111 -7.90 -5.07 -4.40
N HIS A 112 -7.98 -3.85 -4.92
CA HIS A 112 -9.23 -3.14 -5.20
C HIS A 112 -9.66 -3.26 -6.66
N ASN A 113 -8.73 -3.59 -7.56
CA ASN A 113 -8.94 -3.73 -9.00
C ASN A 113 -8.53 -5.13 -9.48
N ASP A 114 -8.70 -5.41 -10.77
CA ASP A 114 -8.30 -6.67 -11.38
C ASP A 114 -6.79 -6.93 -11.18
N PRO A 115 -6.41 -8.00 -10.46
CA PRO A 115 -5.01 -8.36 -10.24
C PRO A 115 -4.20 -8.54 -11.53
N LEU A 116 -4.84 -9.01 -12.62
CA LEU A 116 -4.17 -9.23 -13.91
C LEU A 116 -3.87 -7.94 -14.66
N SER A 117 -4.47 -6.82 -14.29
CA SER A 117 -4.19 -5.51 -14.86
C SER A 117 -2.97 -4.82 -14.25
N MET A 118 -2.46 -5.30 -13.09
CA MET A 118 -1.45 -4.60 -12.29
C MET A 118 -0.04 -5.12 -12.50
N ASN A 119 0.93 -4.23 -12.60
CA ASN A 119 2.35 -4.60 -12.60
C ASN A 119 2.72 -5.30 -11.29
N GLY A 120 3.38 -6.45 -11.40
CA GLY A 120 3.75 -7.29 -10.26
C GLY A 120 2.74 -8.40 -9.93
N SER A 121 1.63 -8.52 -10.70
CA SER A 121 0.68 -9.64 -10.59
C SER A 121 0.10 -10.13 -11.92
N LYS A 122 0.51 -9.55 -13.04
CA LYS A 122 0.04 -9.95 -14.39
C LYS A 122 0.42 -11.39 -14.74
N LYS A 123 1.65 -11.77 -14.45
CA LYS A 123 2.22 -13.07 -14.82
C LYS A 123 2.05 -14.07 -13.68
N VAL A 124 1.85 -15.34 -14.01
CA VAL A 124 1.73 -16.43 -13.01
C VAL A 124 2.92 -16.42 -12.04
N LYS A 125 4.15 -16.32 -12.56
CA LYS A 125 5.36 -16.25 -11.72
C LYS A 125 5.38 -15.09 -10.72
N GLU A 126 4.80 -13.94 -11.10
CA GLU A 126 4.67 -12.78 -10.21
C GLU A 126 3.70 -13.07 -9.08
N ARG A 127 2.54 -13.69 -9.41
CA ARG A 127 1.54 -14.09 -8.41
C ARG A 127 2.08 -15.16 -7.45
N ILE A 128 2.83 -16.14 -7.95
CA ILE A 128 3.52 -17.13 -7.10
C ILE A 128 4.52 -16.42 -6.16
N SER A 129 5.25 -15.43 -6.64
CA SER A 129 6.15 -14.63 -5.81
C SER A 129 5.40 -13.87 -4.71
N LEU A 130 4.24 -13.29 -5.03
CA LEU A 130 3.41 -12.62 -4.03
C LEU A 130 2.94 -13.57 -2.93
N LEU A 131 2.47 -14.77 -3.29
CA LEU A 131 2.04 -15.80 -2.32
C LEU A 131 3.16 -16.21 -1.34
N LYS A 132 4.42 -16.11 -1.76
CA LYS A 132 5.59 -16.41 -0.91
C LYS A 132 6.00 -15.23 -0.01
N ASN A 133 5.69 -14.00 -0.42
CA ASN A 133 6.25 -12.80 0.19
C ASN A 133 5.26 -12.03 1.07
N VAL A 134 3.96 -12.30 0.96
CA VAL A 134 2.94 -11.67 1.81
C VAL A 134 2.31 -12.67 2.76
N ASP A 135 1.92 -12.19 3.93
CA ASP A 135 1.21 -13.01 4.91
C ASP A 135 -0.29 -13.14 4.57
N ARG A 136 -0.86 -12.14 3.87
CA ARG A 136 -2.23 -12.19 3.36
C ARG A 136 -2.39 -11.43 2.06
N LEU A 137 -3.19 -12.02 1.16
CA LEU A 137 -3.82 -11.35 0.03
C LEU A 137 -5.28 -11.08 0.38
N ILE A 138 -5.72 -9.84 0.19
CA ILE A 138 -7.10 -9.43 0.44
C ILE A 138 -7.69 -8.92 -0.88
N PHE A 139 -8.88 -9.38 -1.19
CA PHE A 139 -9.61 -9.05 -2.42
C PHE A 139 -10.95 -8.41 -2.06
N ASN A 140 -11.35 -7.40 -2.82
CA ASN A 140 -12.63 -6.72 -2.63
C ASN A 140 -13.84 -7.53 -3.14
N SER A 141 -13.60 -8.63 -3.87
CA SER A 141 -14.66 -9.48 -4.43
C SER A 141 -14.16 -10.88 -4.76
N GLU A 142 -15.06 -11.86 -4.81
CA GLU A 142 -14.76 -13.21 -5.29
C GLU A 142 -14.29 -13.22 -6.76
N TRP A 143 -14.81 -12.31 -7.59
CA TRP A 143 -14.32 -12.14 -8.95
C TRP A 143 -12.84 -11.77 -8.97
N SER A 144 -12.45 -10.76 -8.21
CA SER A 144 -11.04 -10.32 -8.11
C SER A 144 -10.14 -11.45 -7.59
N ARG A 145 -10.61 -12.19 -6.59
CA ARG A 145 -9.91 -13.37 -6.07
C ARG A 145 -9.74 -14.45 -7.14
N ALA A 146 -10.81 -14.82 -7.84
CA ALA A 146 -10.76 -15.82 -8.92
C ALA A 146 -9.78 -15.39 -10.04
N ARG A 147 -9.78 -14.12 -10.42
CA ARG A 147 -8.83 -13.55 -11.40
C ARG A 147 -7.38 -13.73 -10.99
N PHE A 148 -7.06 -13.58 -9.70
CA PHE A 148 -5.69 -13.76 -9.22
C PHE A 148 -5.18 -15.19 -9.40
N PHE A 149 -6.05 -16.20 -9.28
CA PHE A 149 -5.69 -17.62 -9.37
C PHE A 149 -5.84 -18.22 -10.77
N VAL A 150 -6.19 -17.43 -11.78
CA VAL A 150 -6.22 -17.90 -13.19
C VAL A 150 -4.78 -18.23 -13.65
N ASN A 151 -4.62 -19.38 -14.31
CA ASN A 151 -3.37 -19.84 -14.92
C ASN A 151 -3.05 -19.10 -16.23
#